data_f4242184ee07bfdd2be0e35779f66066
#
_entry.id   f4242184ee07bfdd2be0e35779f66066
#
_cell.length_a   1.000
_cell.length_b   1.000
_cell.length_c   1.000
_cell.angle_alpha   90.00
_cell.angle_beta   90.00
_cell.angle_gamma   90.00
#
_symmetry.space_group_name_H-M   'P 1'
#
loop_
_entity.id
_entity.type
_entity.pdbx_description
1 polymer ?
#
loop_
_entity_poly.entity_id
_entity_poly.type
_entity_poly.pdbx_seq_one_letter_code
_entity_poly.pdbx_strand_id
1 'polypeptide(L)'
;MKLIVAIVRPEKLNEVLEALFQAEVRGLTLSRVQGHGGETERVETYRGTTVKMELHEKVRLEIGVSEPFVKPTVEAILKAARTGEVGDGKIF
;
A
#
# COMPACT_ATOMS: atom_id res chain seq x y z
N MET A 1 11.46 1.05 19.01
CA MET A 1 11.15 1.42 17.62
C MET A 1 10.38 0.32 16.92
N LYS A 2 9.42 0.69 16.13
CA LYS A 2 8.63 -0.25 15.34
C LYS A 2 8.80 0.06 13.86
N LEU A 3 8.76 -0.99 13.05
CA LEU A 3 8.76 -0.84 11.60
C LEU A 3 7.34 -1.08 11.09
N ILE A 4 6.82 -0.11 10.36
CA ILE A 4 5.54 -0.24 9.69
C ILE A 4 5.82 -0.39 8.20
N VAL A 5 5.27 -1.44 7.61
CA VAL A 5 5.37 -1.67 6.17
C VAL A 5 3.97 -1.52 5.59
N ALA A 6 3.82 -0.61 4.64
CA ALA A 6 2.53 -0.37 3.98
C ALA A 6 2.69 -0.54 2.48
N ILE A 7 1.73 -1.23 1.88
CA ILE A 7 1.66 -1.39 0.43
C ILE A 7 0.37 -0.72 -0.02
N VAL A 8 0.49 0.30 -0.86
CA VAL A 8 -0.64 1.14 -1.26
C VAL A 8 -0.69 1.29 -2.78
N ARG A 9 -1.83 1.76 -3.27
CA ARG A 9 -2.00 2.08 -4.68
C ARG A 9 -1.12 3.27 -5.05
N PRO A 10 -0.48 3.25 -6.23
CA PRO A 10 0.38 4.37 -6.66
C PRO A 10 -0.35 5.70 -6.72
N GLU A 11 -1.62 5.71 -7.15
CA GLU A 11 -2.41 6.93 -7.25
C GLU A 11 -2.77 7.55 -5.89
N LYS A 12 -2.58 6.78 -4.81
CA LYS A 12 -2.80 7.28 -3.44
C LYS A 12 -1.52 7.75 -2.76
N LEU A 13 -0.37 7.58 -3.41
CA LEU A 13 0.92 7.88 -2.77
C LEU A 13 1.01 9.31 -2.26
N ASN A 14 0.65 10.29 -3.08
CA ASN A 14 0.75 11.69 -2.66
C ASN A 14 -0.13 12.01 -1.46
N GLU A 15 -1.34 11.46 -1.41
CA GLU A 15 -2.24 11.63 -0.28
C GLU A 15 -1.69 10.98 0.98
N VAL A 16 -1.08 9.80 0.85
CA VAL A 16 -0.44 9.09 1.96
C VAL A 16 0.74 9.90 2.50
N LEU A 17 1.61 10.38 1.62
CA LEU A 17 2.77 11.18 2.03
C LEU A 17 2.34 12.46 2.73
N GLU A 18 1.31 13.13 2.23
CA GLU A 18 0.76 14.33 2.87
C GLU A 18 0.22 14.00 4.26
N ALA A 19 -0.54 12.91 4.39
CA ALA A 19 -1.09 12.50 5.67
C ALA A 19 0.00 12.16 6.69
N LEU A 20 1.05 11.46 6.23
CA LEU A 20 2.20 11.15 7.09
C LEU A 20 2.94 12.41 7.53
N PHE A 21 3.10 13.35 6.63
CA PHE A 21 3.71 14.62 6.95
C PHE A 21 2.92 15.37 8.02
N GLN A 22 1.60 15.41 7.89
CA GLN A 22 0.73 16.05 8.89
C GLN A 22 0.76 15.33 10.23
N ALA A 23 0.99 14.02 10.24
CA ALA A 23 1.14 13.25 11.46
C ALA A 23 2.57 13.33 12.04
N GLU A 24 3.40 14.18 11.49
CA GLU A 24 4.79 14.39 11.92
C GLU A 24 5.69 13.15 11.75
N VAL A 25 5.35 12.30 10.80
CA VAL A 25 6.16 11.14 10.43
C VAL A 25 7.08 11.56 9.29
N ARG A 26 8.39 11.49 9.52
CA ARG A 26 9.39 12.00 8.56
C ARG A 26 10.27 10.92 7.97
N GLY A 27 10.57 9.88 8.73
CA GLY A 27 11.51 8.86 8.31
C GLY A 27 10.83 7.73 7.56
N LEU A 28 10.89 7.75 6.24
CA LEU A 28 10.33 6.69 5.43
C LEU A 28 11.19 6.42 4.21
N THR A 29 11.08 5.19 3.72
CA THR A 29 11.70 4.75 2.47
C THR A 29 10.60 4.14 1.62
N LEU A 30 10.62 4.39 0.32
CA LEU A 30 9.63 3.80 -0.56
C LEU A 30 10.27 3.11 -1.75
N SER A 31 9.60 2.10 -2.26
CA SER A 31 9.98 1.41 -3.49
C SER A 31 8.73 1.08 -4.28
N ARG A 32 8.91 0.98 -5.59
CA ARG A 32 7.84 0.52 -6.47
C ARG A 32 7.91 -0.99 -6.58
N VAL A 33 6.76 -1.63 -6.43
CA VAL A 33 6.66 -3.09 -6.43
C VAL A 33 5.46 -3.48 -7.29
N GLN A 34 5.40 -4.77 -7.59
CA GLN A 34 4.24 -5.34 -8.27
C GLN A 34 3.66 -6.41 -7.37
N GLY A 35 2.33 -6.44 -7.29
CA GLY A 35 1.68 -7.40 -6.42
C GLY A 35 0.26 -7.70 -6.87
N HIS A 36 -0.27 -8.77 -6.29
CA HIS A 36 -1.67 -9.18 -6.44
C HIS A 36 -2.28 -9.21 -5.05
N GLY A 37 -3.30 -8.41 -4.82
CA GLY A 37 -3.94 -8.27 -3.52
C GLY A 37 -5.43 -8.61 -3.55
N GLY A 38 -5.85 -9.53 -4.39
CA GLY A 38 -7.25 -9.93 -4.48
C GLY A 38 -8.09 -9.07 -5.41
N GLU A 39 -7.46 -8.24 -6.26
CA GLU A 39 -8.18 -7.49 -7.29
C GLU A 39 -8.88 -8.47 -8.24
N THR A 40 -9.97 -8.03 -8.84
CA THR A 40 -10.67 -8.82 -9.85
C THR A 40 -9.71 -9.16 -10.97
N GLU A 41 -9.47 -10.44 -11.17
CA GLU A 41 -8.57 -10.92 -12.19
C GLU A 41 -9.23 -10.94 -13.54
N ARG A 42 -8.47 -10.56 -14.54
CA ARG A 42 -8.85 -10.76 -15.91
C ARG A 42 -8.39 -12.15 -16.32
N VAL A 43 -9.35 -13.04 -16.51
CA VAL A 43 -9.05 -14.41 -16.95
C VAL A 43 -8.98 -14.41 -18.46
N GLU A 44 -7.81 -14.69 -19.00
CA GLU A 44 -7.58 -14.82 -20.43
C GLU A 44 -7.20 -16.26 -20.76
N THR A 45 -7.84 -16.79 -21.78
CA THR A 45 -7.50 -18.12 -22.28
C THR A 45 -6.75 -17.96 -23.60
N TYR A 46 -5.52 -18.48 -23.64
CA TYR A 46 -4.70 -18.48 -24.82
C TYR A 46 -4.22 -19.91 -25.08
N ARG A 47 -4.58 -20.48 -26.24
CA ARG A 47 -4.23 -21.86 -26.61
C ARG A 47 -4.60 -22.88 -25.52
N GLY A 48 -5.75 -22.70 -24.89
CA GLY A 48 -6.20 -23.57 -23.82
C GLY A 48 -5.54 -23.32 -22.47
N THR A 49 -4.66 -22.33 -22.36
CA THR A 49 -4.03 -21.94 -21.10
C THR A 49 -4.77 -20.75 -20.50
N THR A 50 -5.08 -20.84 -19.21
CA THR A 50 -5.73 -19.75 -18.49
C THR A 50 -4.71 -19.02 -17.63
N VAL A 51 -4.60 -17.70 -17.82
CA VAL A 51 -3.78 -16.84 -16.97
C VAL A 51 -4.68 -16.31 -15.86
N LYS A 52 -4.35 -16.66 -14.61
CA LYS A 52 -5.21 -16.37 -13.46
C LYS A 52 -4.69 -15.28 -12.54
N MET A 53 -3.44 -14.87 -12.69
CA MET A 53 -2.87 -13.88 -11.82
C MET A 53 -2.28 -12.73 -12.64
N GLU A 54 -2.70 -11.54 -12.32
CA GLU A 54 -2.22 -10.31 -12.90
C GLU A 54 -1.52 -9.50 -11.82
N LEU A 55 -0.32 -9.01 -12.14
CA LEU A 55 0.43 -8.18 -11.21
C LEU A 55 0.11 -6.72 -11.45
N HIS A 56 -0.15 -6.00 -10.38
CA HIS A 56 -0.46 -4.58 -10.41
C HIS A 56 0.65 -3.78 -9.78
N GLU A 57 0.90 -2.58 -10.30
CA GLU A 57 1.84 -1.66 -9.71
C GLU A 57 1.36 -1.20 -8.34
N LYS A 58 2.25 -1.26 -7.36
CA LYS A 58 2.00 -0.81 -6.00
C LYS A 58 3.22 -0.04 -5.50
N VAL A 59 3.04 0.65 -4.40
CA VAL A 59 4.15 1.32 -3.71
C VAL A 59 4.28 0.72 -2.33
N ARG A 60 5.51 0.36 -1.99
CA ARG A 60 5.85 -0.14 -0.66
C ARG A 60 6.52 0.97 0.13
N LEU A 61 5.98 1.24 1.31
CA LEU A 61 6.53 2.19 2.26
C LEU A 61 7.08 1.45 3.46
N GLU A 62 8.28 1.83 3.89
CA GLU A 62 8.88 1.32 5.12
C GLU A 62 9.09 2.50 6.06
N ILE A 63 8.48 2.46 7.22
CA ILE A 63 8.41 3.59 8.13
C ILE A 63 8.84 3.15 9.51
N GLY A 64 9.97 3.68 10.00
CA GLY A 64 10.43 3.43 11.36
C GLY A 64 9.87 4.49 12.29
N VAL A 65 9.13 4.08 13.32
CA VAL A 65 8.52 5.00 14.26
C VAL A 65 8.72 4.52 15.71
N SER A 66 8.71 5.47 16.64
CA SER A 66 8.65 5.13 18.05
C SER A 66 7.21 4.75 18.44
N GLU A 67 7.07 4.04 19.55
CA GLU A 67 5.78 3.45 19.95
C GLU A 67 4.59 4.44 19.93
N PRO A 68 4.72 5.68 20.45
CA PRO A 68 3.59 6.61 20.42
C PRO A 68 3.11 7.00 19.03
N PHE A 69 3.94 6.80 18.00
CA PHE A 69 3.60 7.16 16.63
C PHE A 69 3.01 6.00 15.83
N VAL A 70 2.99 4.78 16.38
CA VAL A 70 2.47 3.61 15.65
C VAL A 70 1.02 3.81 15.23
N LYS A 71 0.16 4.10 16.19
CA LYS A 71 -1.27 4.27 15.91
C LYS A 71 -1.56 5.46 15.01
N PRO A 72 -1.00 6.66 15.25
CA PRO A 72 -1.20 7.79 14.33
C PRO A 72 -0.72 7.52 12.91
N THR A 73 0.39 6.80 12.76
CA THR A 73 0.93 6.45 11.45
C THR A 73 -0.02 5.52 10.70
N VAL A 74 -0.49 4.46 11.36
CA VAL A 74 -1.42 3.50 10.75
C VAL A 74 -2.73 4.20 10.37
N GLU A 75 -3.28 5.02 11.25
CA GLU A 75 -4.52 5.75 10.98
C GLU A 75 -4.38 6.72 9.80
N ALA A 76 -3.24 7.42 9.71
CA ALA A 76 -2.97 8.34 8.62
C ALA A 76 -2.96 7.61 7.27
N ILE A 77 -2.29 6.46 7.22
CA ILE A 77 -2.21 5.65 5.99
C ILE A 77 -3.59 5.13 5.61
N LEU A 78 -4.32 4.58 6.56
CA LEU A 78 -5.67 4.04 6.31
C LEU A 78 -6.61 5.11 5.76
N LYS A 79 -6.61 6.28 6.37
CA LYS A 79 -7.46 7.38 5.95
C LYS A 79 -7.14 7.86 4.54
N ALA A 80 -5.87 7.96 4.21
CA ALA A 80 -5.43 8.49 2.92
C ALA A 80 -5.50 7.47 1.79
N ALA A 81 -5.21 6.20 2.08
CA ALA A 81 -5.05 5.17 1.05
C ALA A 81 -6.32 4.37 0.77
N ARG A 82 -7.28 4.36 1.67
CA ARG A 82 -8.46 3.51 1.55
C ARG A 82 -9.41 4.00 0.47
N THR A 83 -9.77 3.10 -0.45
CA THR A 83 -10.83 3.35 -1.43
C THR A 83 -12.10 2.57 -1.09
N GLY A 84 -11.98 1.51 -0.30
CA GLY A 84 -13.07 0.59 0.00
C GLY A 84 -13.19 -0.54 -1.01
N GLU A 85 -12.33 -0.56 -2.01
CA GLU A 85 -12.31 -1.61 -3.03
C GLU A 85 -11.21 -2.63 -2.76
N VAL A 86 -11.39 -3.81 -3.34
CA VAL A 86 -10.37 -4.86 -3.27
C VAL A 86 -9.10 -4.37 -3.97
N GLY A 87 -7.94 -4.62 -3.36
CA GLY A 87 -6.67 -4.19 -3.91
C GLY A 87 -6.14 -2.88 -3.33
N ASP A 88 -6.78 -2.34 -2.29
CA ASP A 88 -6.30 -1.13 -1.61
C ASP A 88 -4.89 -1.30 -1.05
N GLY A 89 -4.54 -2.49 -0.61
CA GLY A 89 -3.24 -2.78 -0.06
C GLY A 89 -3.31 -3.36 1.34
N LYS A 90 -2.20 -3.26 2.06
CA LYS A 90 -2.10 -3.82 3.41
C LYS A 90 -1.05 -3.09 4.21
N ILE A 91 -1.17 -3.17 5.52
CA ILE A 91 -0.24 -2.58 6.48
C ILE A 91 0.22 -3.67 7.44
N PHE A 92 1.51 -3.74 7.64
CA PHE A 92 2.16 -4.65 8.58
C PHE A 92 2.88 -3.88 9.69
#